data_8ad0b57c08f824577bbe07f9b13e8615
#
_entry.id   8ad0b57c08f824577bbe07f9b13e8615
#
_cell.length_a   1.000
_cell.length_b   1.000
_cell.length_c   1.000
_cell.angle_alpha   90.00
_cell.angle_beta   90.00
_cell.angle_gamma   90.00
#
_symmetry.space_group_name_H-M   'P 1'
#
loop_
_entity.id
_entity.type
_entity.pdbx_description
1 polymer ?
#
loop_
_entity_poly.entity_id
_entity_poly.type
_entity_poly.pdbx_seq_one_letter_code
_entity_poly.pdbx_strand_id
1 'polypeptide(L)'
;MPQYELSTLKSLRRFLIAHGELVRMRRLSPEDAEQRRRVDETLLAFRVARRAAAEAATAEGSWLRAVRQAVGVPVAVLAGRLGVCKYEIFRLEKAEQESRIVLGSLRRAADALGCELVYALVPRKGSLEDLAAAERAEREKALERARALNEETKAKVEEWIDWEAAIRRMFRHEMRKMKVRVR
;
A
#
# COMPACT_ATOMS: atom_id res chain seq x y z
N MET A 1 -28.14 6.20 -34.85
CA MET A 1 -27.14 5.75 -33.87
C MET A 1 -27.20 6.72 -32.71
N PRO A 2 -27.64 6.35 -31.47
CA PRO A 2 -27.63 7.26 -30.35
C PRO A 2 -26.18 7.53 -29.94
N GLN A 3 -25.82 8.81 -30.01
CA GLN A 3 -24.55 9.30 -29.45
C GLN A 3 -24.64 9.17 -27.93
N TYR A 4 -24.18 8.05 -27.38
CA TYR A 4 -23.89 7.97 -25.95
C TYR A 4 -22.72 8.91 -25.65
N GLU A 5 -22.98 9.94 -24.92
CA GLU A 5 -21.96 10.92 -24.56
C GLU A 5 -20.74 10.20 -23.94
N LEU A 6 -19.55 10.49 -24.43
CA LEU A 6 -18.27 9.95 -23.96
C LEU A 6 -18.06 10.13 -22.43
N SER A 7 -18.74 11.11 -21.83
CA SER A 7 -18.80 11.33 -20.39
C SER A 7 -19.49 10.18 -19.66
N THR A 8 -20.60 9.66 -20.20
CA THR A 8 -21.39 8.55 -19.64
C THR A 8 -20.61 7.24 -19.67
N LEU A 9 -19.91 6.97 -20.78
CA LEU A 9 -19.06 5.77 -20.91
C LEU A 9 -17.85 5.81 -19.96
N LYS A 10 -17.23 6.99 -19.76
CA LYS A 10 -16.15 7.16 -18.79
C LYS A 10 -16.63 6.99 -17.35
N SER A 11 -17.83 7.47 -17.04
CA SER A 11 -18.46 7.31 -15.73
C SER A 11 -18.84 5.85 -15.47
N LEU A 12 -19.42 5.15 -16.43
CA LEU A 12 -19.71 3.72 -16.39
C LEU A 12 -18.43 2.89 -16.21
N ARG A 13 -17.36 3.20 -16.95
CA ARG A 13 -16.08 2.50 -16.81
C ARG A 13 -15.47 2.70 -15.42
N ARG A 14 -15.49 3.91 -14.86
CA ARG A 14 -15.05 4.18 -13.49
C ARG A 14 -15.89 3.44 -12.47
N PHE A 15 -17.21 3.42 -12.68
CA PHE A 15 -18.15 2.69 -11.83
C PHE A 15 -17.91 1.18 -11.88
N LEU A 16 -17.73 0.58 -13.06
CA LEU A 16 -17.47 -0.85 -13.24
C LEU A 16 -16.11 -1.27 -12.63
N ILE A 17 -15.09 -0.41 -12.76
CA ILE A 17 -13.77 -0.66 -12.11
C ILE A 17 -13.92 -0.62 -10.59
N ALA A 18 -14.56 0.42 -10.05
CA ALA A 18 -14.79 0.55 -8.60
C ALA A 18 -15.65 -0.61 -8.07
N HIS A 19 -16.66 -1.05 -8.82
CA HIS A 19 -17.54 -2.16 -8.44
C HIS A 19 -16.82 -3.51 -8.53
N GLY A 20 -15.99 -3.71 -9.54
CA GLY A 20 -15.12 -4.89 -9.66
C GLY A 20 -14.09 -4.99 -8.52
N GLU A 21 -13.55 -3.86 -8.07
CA GLU A 21 -12.67 -3.79 -6.90
C GLU A 21 -13.44 -4.10 -5.61
N LEU A 22 -14.65 -3.56 -5.43
CA LEU A 22 -15.51 -3.84 -4.28
C LEU A 22 -15.88 -5.33 -4.15
N VAL A 23 -16.15 -6.00 -5.27
CA VAL A 23 -16.44 -7.44 -5.30
C VAL A 23 -15.19 -8.28 -5.00
N ARG A 24 -14.00 -7.77 -5.35
CA ARG A 24 -12.70 -8.45 -5.07
C ARG A 24 -12.27 -8.35 -3.60
N MET A 25 -12.80 -7.41 -2.85
CA MET A 25 -12.42 -7.27 -1.44
C MET A 25 -12.85 -8.52 -0.65
N ARG A 26 -11.87 -9.18 -0.04
CA ARG A 26 -12.09 -10.32 0.85
C ARG A 26 -13.03 -9.92 2.00
N ARG A 27 -14.01 -10.73 2.31
CA ARG A 27 -14.78 -10.58 3.54
C ARG A 27 -13.85 -10.80 4.73
N LEU A 28 -13.80 -9.84 5.65
CA LEU A 28 -13.01 -9.96 6.85
C LEU A 28 -13.64 -10.99 7.79
N SER A 29 -12.85 -11.95 8.24
CA SER A 29 -13.25 -12.97 9.19
C SER A 29 -13.00 -12.53 10.65
N PRO A 30 -13.53 -13.24 11.65
CA PRO A 30 -13.14 -13.03 13.05
C PRO A 30 -11.64 -13.17 13.30
N GLU A 31 -10.97 -14.07 12.59
CA GLU A 31 -9.50 -14.24 12.64
C GLU A 31 -8.76 -12.98 12.16
N ASP A 32 -9.29 -12.31 11.13
CA ASP A 32 -8.74 -11.04 10.68
C ASP A 32 -8.87 -9.95 11.75
N ALA A 33 -9.90 -9.98 12.60
CA ALA A 33 -10.04 -9.05 13.72
C ALA A 33 -9.00 -9.29 14.80
N GLU A 34 -8.73 -10.54 15.13
CA GLU A 34 -7.68 -10.90 16.08
C GLU A 34 -6.30 -10.51 15.54
N GLN A 35 -6.04 -10.77 14.27
CA GLN A 35 -4.80 -10.34 13.63
C GLN A 35 -4.63 -8.82 13.67
N ARG A 36 -5.68 -8.03 13.43
CA ARG A 36 -5.64 -6.57 13.55
C ARG A 36 -5.27 -6.11 14.95
N ARG A 37 -5.87 -6.72 15.99
CA ARG A 37 -5.52 -6.40 17.39
C ARG A 37 -4.05 -6.63 17.69
N ARG A 38 -3.52 -7.81 17.32
CA ARG A 38 -2.09 -8.13 17.51
C ARG A 38 -1.18 -7.13 16.80
N VAL A 39 -1.53 -6.76 15.57
CA VAL A 39 -0.78 -5.75 14.82
C VAL A 39 -0.91 -4.38 15.48
N ASP A 40 -2.10 -3.97 15.94
CA ASP A 40 -2.30 -2.70 16.64
C ASP A 40 -1.49 -2.62 17.95
N GLU A 41 -1.42 -3.72 18.72
CA GLU A 41 -0.58 -3.81 19.93
C GLU A 41 0.89 -3.62 19.58
N THR A 42 1.38 -4.29 18.54
CA THR A 42 2.75 -4.12 18.05
C THR A 42 3.03 -2.68 17.60
N LEU A 43 2.05 -2.04 16.97
CA LEU A 43 2.18 -0.66 16.47
C LEU A 43 2.08 0.41 17.56
N LEU A 44 1.71 0.05 18.80
CA LEU A 44 1.54 1.03 19.88
C LEU A 44 2.84 1.80 20.15
N ALA A 45 3.97 1.11 20.21
CA ALA A 45 5.28 1.74 20.38
C ALA A 45 5.62 2.72 19.24
N PHE A 46 5.28 2.35 18.01
CA PHE A 46 5.48 3.21 16.83
C PHE A 46 4.58 4.43 16.81
N ARG A 47 3.37 4.35 17.40
CA ARG A 47 2.47 5.52 17.56
C ARG A 47 3.08 6.57 18.48
N VAL A 48 3.67 6.14 19.59
CA VAL A 48 4.39 7.03 20.52
C VAL A 48 5.64 7.60 19.83
N ALA A 49 6.46 6.74 19.23
CA ALA A 49 7.67 7.14 18.53
C ALA A 49 7.39 8.13 17.39
N ARG A 50 6.29 7.95 16.64
CA ARG A 50 5.88 8.89 15.57
C ARG A 50 5.66 10.30 16.10
N ARG A 51 5.04 10.44 17.27
CA ARG A 51 4.77 11.73 17.89
C ARG A 51 6.08 12.41 18.29
N ALA A 52 6.94 11.67 18.97
CA ALA A 52 8.27 12.15 19.31
C ALA A 52 9.13 12.47 18.06
N ALA A 53 9.07 11.63 17.03
CA ALA A 53 9.78 11.87 15.78
C ALA A 53 9.26 13.09 15.02
N ALA A 54 7.97 13.39 15.07
CA ALA A 54 7.39 14.59 14.47
C ALA A 54 7.83 15.87 15.22
N GLU A 55 7.99 15.78 16.53
CA GLU A 55 8.49 16.87 17.38
C GLU A 55 10.03 17.05 17.24
N ALA A 56 10.74 15.93 17.08
CA ALA A 56 12.19 15.88 16.86
C ALA A 56 12.58 15.96 15.37
N ALA A 57 11.60 16.14 14.46
CA ALA A 57 11.87 16.18 13.03
C ALA A 57 13.05 17.08 12.77
N THR A 58 14.18 16.48 12.42
CA THR A 58 15.45 17.16 12.24
C THR A 58 15.23 18.27 11.22
N ALA A 59 15.66 19.47 11.55
CA ALA A 59 15.58 20.63 10.65
C ALA A 59 16.18 20.34 9.26
N GLU A 60 16.93 19.25 9.14
CA GLU A 60 17.62 18.78 7.94
C GLU A 60 16.85 17.72 7.13
N GLY A 61 15.76 17.15 7.64
CA GLY A 61 14.86 16.23 6.91
C GLY A 61 15.44 14.86 6.53
N SER A 62 16.67 14.52 6.89
CA SER A 62 17.32 13.22 6.61
C SER A 62 17.86 12.60 7.89
N TRP A 63 17.28 11.47 8.29
CA TRP A 63 17.75 10.66 9.41
C TRP A 63 19.14 10.08 9.15
N LEU A 64 19.43 9.64 7.93
CA LEU A 64 20.73 9.11 7.55
C LEU A 64 21.83 10.14 7.78
N ARG A 65 21.61 11.39 7.38
CA ARG A 65 22.55 12.50 7.63
C ARG A 65 22.68 12.79 9.10
N ALA A 66 21.55 12.92 9.81
CA ALA A 66 21.54 13.25 11.23
C ALA A 66 22.30 12.20 12.07
N VAL A 67 22.03 10.93 11.86
CA VAL A 67 22.72 9.83 12.55
C VAL A 67 24.20 9.80 12.19
N ARG A 68 24.55 9.89 10.90
CA ARG A 68 25.96 9.92 10.46
C ARG A 68 26.75 11.04 11.15
N GLN A 69 26.17 12.22 11.22
CA GLN A 69 26.80 13.38 11.86
C GLN A 69 26.91 13.19 13.39
N ALA A 70 25.85 12.71 14.04
CA ALA A 70 25.83 12.48 15.48
C ALA A 70 26.85 11.43 15.92
N VAL A 71 27.09 10.41 15.09
CA VAL A 71 28.11 9.37 15.33
C VAL A 71 29.52 9.84 14.87
N GLY A 72 29.62 11.01 14.26
CA GLY A 72 30.89 11.57 13.78
C GLY A 72 31.51 10.82 12.59
N VAL A 73 30.70 10.12 11.78
CA VAL A 73 31.17 9.37 10.60
C VAL A 73 31.27 10.30 9.39
N PRO A 74 32.49 10.55 8.84
CA PRO A 74 32.65 11.33 7.61
C PRO A 74 32.01 10.64 6.41
N VAL A 75 31.53 11.45 5.45
CA VAL A 75 30.94 10.93 4.18
C VAL A 75 31.88 9.94 3.47
N ALA A 76 33.20 10.22 3.48
CA ALA A 76 34.19 9.35 2.86
C ALA A 76 34.25 7.97 3.51
N VAL A 77 34.09 7.89 4.82
CA VAL A 77 34.14 6.62 5.60
C VAL A 77 32.87 5.81 5.29
N LEU A 78 31.69 6.44 5.31
CA LEU A 78 30.44 5.77 4.97
C LEU A 78 30.45 5.29 3.51
N ALA A 79 30.96 6.09 2.59
CA ALA A 79 31.11 5.73 1.18
C ALA A 79 32.02 4.50 1.01
N GLY A 80 33.13 4.47 1.72
CA GLY A 80 34.04 3.30 1.73
C GLY A 80 33.39 2.03 2.29
N ARG A 81 32.61 2.14 3.37
CA ARG A 81 31.86 0.99 3.95
C ARG A 81 30.79 0.45 3.00
N LEU A 82 30.17 1.30 2.20
CA LEU A 82 29.14 0.94 1.24
C LEU A 82 29.71 0.53 -0.13
N GLY A 83 31.02 0.74 -0.38
CA GLY A 83 31.64 0.49 -1.67
C GLY A 83 31.15 1.44 -2.77
N VAL A 84 30.82 2.69 -2.42
CA VAL A 84 30.30 3.70 -3.36
C VAL A 84 31.13 4.98 -3.30
N CYS A 85 30.92 5.90 -4.25
CA CYS A 85 31.58 7.20 -4.23
C CYS A 85 30.86 8.15 -3.23
N LYS A 86 31.58 9.21 -2.78
CA LYS A 86 31.02 10.20 -1.85
C LYS A 86 29.75 10.87 -2.37
N TYR A 87 29.62 11.07 -3.68
CA TYR A 87 28.47 11.67 -4.30
C TYR A 87 27.20 10.82 -4.10
N GLU A 88 27.34 9.48 -4.10
CA GLU A 88 26.23 8.58 -3.84
C GLU A 88 25.66 8.75 -2.43
N ILE A 89 26.50 9.04 -1.42
CA ILE A 89 26.02 9.29 -0.06
C ILE A 89 25.16 10.55 -0.03
N PHE A 90 25.60 11.64 -0.65
CA PHE A 90 24.79 12.87 -0.74
C PHE A 90 23.48 12.62 -1.49
N ARG A 91 23.52 11.79 -2.54
CA ARG A 91 22.32 11.40 -3.30
C ARG A 91 21.35 10.57 -2.45
N LEU A 92 21.85 9.65 -1.63
CA LEU A 92 21.04 8.87 -0.70
C LEU A 92 20.39 9.76 0.36
N GLU A 93 21.16 10.65 1.00
CA GLU A 93 20.65 11.59 2.00
C GLU A 93 19.57 12.51 1.40
N LYS A 94 19.79 13.02 0.18
CA LYS A 94 18.81 13.82 -0.55
C LYS A 94 17.56 13.01 -0.94
N ALA A 95 17.73 11.78 -1.41
CA ALA A 95 16.62 10.91 -1.77
C ALA A 95 15.76 10.54 -0.56
N GLU A 96 16.36 10.38 0.63
CA GLU A 96 15.61 10.19 1.87
C GLU A 96 14.81 11.45 2.22
N GLN A 97 15.44 12.63 2.20
CA GLN A 97 14.78 13.91 2.45
C GLN A 97 13.56 14.11 1.53
N GLU A 98 13.68 13.73 0.27
CA GLU A 98 12.62 13.82 -0.73
C GLU A 98 11.65 12.61 -0.71
N SER A 99 11.79 11.71 0.28
CA SER A 99 10.96 10.47 0.40
C SER A 99 11.00 9.58 -0.85
N ARG A 100 12.11 9.59 -1.59
CA ARG A 100 12.33 8.81 -2.82
C ARG A 100 13.34 7.68 -2.65
N ILE A 101 13.91 7.52 -1.45
CA ILE A 101 14.89 6.48 -1.17
C ILE A 101 14.24 5.09 -1.19
N VAL A 102 14.95 4.12 -1.73
CA VAL A 102 14.54 2.72 -1.67
C VAL A 102 14.89 2.16 -0.29
N LEU A 103 13.94 1.47 0.38
CA LEU A 103 14.14 0.89 1.71
C LEU A 103 15.38 -0.01 1.80
N GLY A 104 15.67 -0.79 0.75
CA GLY A 104 16.87 -1.62 0.70
C GLY A 104 18.17 -0.81 0.74
N SER A 105 18.19 0.36 0.10
CA SER A 105 19.35 1.26 0.13
C SER A 105 19.50 1.93 1.49
N LEU A 106 18.38 2.34 2.11
CA LEU A 106 18.37 2.92 3.44
C LEU A 106 18.84 1.90 4.48
N ARG A 107 18.38 0.63 4.38
CA ARG A 107 18.82 -0.46 5.26
C ARG A 107 20.33 -0.67 5.19
N ARG A 108 20.88 -0.80 3.98
CA ARG A 108 22.34 -0.95 3.81
C ARG A 108 23.12 0.22 4.40
N ALA A 109 22.60 1.44 4.25
CA ALA A 109 23.23 2.63 4.83
C ALA A 109 23.16 2.64 6.35
N ALA A 110 22.03 2.22 6.95
CA ALA A 110 21.87 2.06 8.38
C ALA A 110 22.85 1.00 8.92
N ASP A 111 22.91 -0.18 8.30
CA ASP A 111 23.84 -1.27 8.66
C ASP A 111 25.31 -0.78 8.63
N ALA A 112 25.68 0.00 7.61
CA ALA A 112 27.02 0.57 7.50
C ALA A 112 27.36 1.61 8.60
N LEU A 113 26.33 2.18 9.23
CA LEU A 113 26.46 3.05 10.41
C LEU A 113 26.39 2.28 11.74
N GLY A 114 26.16 0.97 11.72
CA GLY A 114 25.95 0.15 12.90
C GLY A 114 24.54 0.31 13.50
N CYS A 115 23.57 0.73 12.68
CA CYS A 115 22.19 0.95 13.06
C CYS A 115 21.27 -0.06 12.37
N GLU A 116 20.12 -0.35 12.98
CA GLU A 116 19.05 -1.12 12.37
C GLU A 116 17.97 -0.18 11.80
N LEU A 117 17.50 -0.47 10.58
CA LEU A 117 16.37 0.23 10.01
C LEU A 117 15.06 -0.39 10.50
N VAL A 118 14.32 0.33 11.31
CA VAL A 118 12.99 -0.05 11.75
C VAL A 118 11.95 0.83 11.05
N TYR A 119 10.90 0.22 10.49
CA TYR A 119 9.81 0.94 9.86
C TYR A 119 8.45 0.30 10.17
N ALA A 120 7.40 1.12 10.18
CA ALA A 120 6.05 0.64 10.41
C ALA A 120 5.02 1.49 9.65
N LEU A 121 3.89 0.87 9.29
CA LEU A 121 2.72 1.55 8.76
C LEU A 121 1.75 1.79 9.92
N VAL A 122 1.69 3.02 10.37
CA VAL A 122 0.88 3.41 11.54
C VAL A 122 -0.38 4.14 11.06
N PRO A 123 -1.59 3.73 11.51
CA PRO A 123 -2.82 4.47 11.21
C PRO A 123 -2.68 5.95 11.57
N ARG A 124 -3.17 6.82 10.69
CA ARG A 124 -3.13 8.28 10.94
C ARG A 124 -4.04 8.66 12.10
N LYS A 125 -5.19 7.98 12.22
CA LYS A 125 -6.17 8.16 13.29
C LYS A 125 -6.67 6.78 13.72
N GLY A 126 -6.98 6.63 15.00
CA GLY A 126 -7.59 5.42 15.54
C GLY A 126 -6.72 4.17 15.42
N SER A 127 -7.36 3.03 15.24
CA SER A 127 -6.81 1.68 15.16
C SER A 127 -6.94 1.11 13.73
N LEU A 128 -6.35 -0.05 13.49
CA LEU A 128 -6.59 -0.83 12.27
C LEU A 128 -8.05 -1.31 12.20
N GLU A 129 -8.70 -1.52 13.35
CA GLU A 129 -10.14 -1.85 13.39
C GLU A 129 -11.00 -0.67 12.94
N ASP A 130 -10.65 0.56 13.34
CA ASP A 130 -11.35 1.76 12.88
C ASP A 130 -11.19 1.96 11.36
N LEU A 131 -9.99 1.70 10.82
CA LEU A 131 -9.76 1.71 9.38
C LEU A 131 -10.59 0.63 8.66
N ALA A 132 -10.60 -0.59 9.20
CA ALA A 132 -11.39 -1.67 8.62
C ALA A 132 -12.90 -1.41 8.71
N ALA A 133 -13.36 -0.72 9.76
CA ALA A 133 -14.76 -0.29 9.90
C ALA A 133 -15.11 0.79 8.88
N ALA A 134 -14.23 1.78 8.68
CA ALA A 134 -14.41 2.82 7.69
C ALA A 134 -14.48 2.26 6.26
N GLU A 135 -13.58 1.35 5.91
CA GLU A 135 -13.59 0.66 4.61
C GLU A 135 -14.87 -0.16 4.40
N ARG A 136 -15.37 -0.83 5.46
CA ARG A 136 -16.65 -1.54 5.40
C ARG A 136 -17.84 -0.58 5.15
N ALA A 137 -17.87 0.54 5.86
CA ALA A 137 -18.92 1.53 5.69
C ALA A 137 -18.92 2.19 4.30
N GLU A 138 -17.75 2.52 3.77
CA GLU A 138 -17.64 3.04 2.40
C GLU A 138 -18.06 2.01 1.35
N ARG A 139 -17.70 0.75 1.55
CA ARG A 139 -18.13 -0.35 0.70
C ARG A 139 -19.66 -0.52 0.72
N GLU A 140 -20.28 -0.45 1.90
CA GLU A 140 -21.74 -0.57 2.03
C GLU A 140 -22.45 0.56 1.31
N LYS A 141 -22.01 1.80 1.52
CA LYS A 141 -22.53 2.98 0.78
C LYS A 141 -22.36 2.83 -0.73
N ALA A 142 -21.22 2.31 -1.19
CA ALA A 142 -20.98 2.09 -2.60
C ALA A 142 -21.91 1.00 -3.17
N LEU A 143 -22.17 -0.06 -2.41
CA LEU A 143 -23.14 -1.10 -2.78
C LEU A 143 -24.58 -0.57 -2.81
N GLU A 144 -24.96 0.28 -1.85
CA GLU A 144 -26.27 0.93 -1.84
C GLU A 144 -26.46 1.84 -3.06
N ARG A 145 -25.45 2.66 -3.38
CA ARG A 145 -25.46 3.48 -4.60
C ARG A 145 -25.58 2.63 -5.87
N ALA A 146 -24.87 1.50 -5.90
CA ALA A 146 -24.96 0.55 -7.02
C ALA A 146 -26.36 -0.09 -7.12
N ARG A 147 -27.00 -0.41 -5.99
CA ARG A 147 -28.37 -0.93 -5.95
C ARG A 147 -29.42 0.12 -6.37
N ALA A 148 -29.16 1.39 -6.13
CA ALA A 148 -30.04 2.49 -6.51
C ALA A 148 -30.01 2.81 -8.03
N LEU A 149 -29.07 2.23 -8.78
CA LEU A 149 -29.04 2.34 -10.23
C LEU A 149 -30.25 1.63 -10.87
N ASN A 150 -30.69 2.15 -12.03
CA ASN A 150 -31.82 1.58 -12.81
C ASN A 150 -31.66 0.06 -13.01
N GLU A 151 -32.75 -0.69 -12.95
CA GLU A 151 -32.77 -2.16 -13.07
C GLU A 151 -32.03 -2.67 -14.32
N GLU A 152 -32.10 -1.93 -15.44
CA GLU A 152 -31.36 -2.26 -16.66
C GLU A 152 -29.83 -2.20 -16.44
N THR A 153 -29.35 -1.26 -15.66
CA THR A 153 -27.93 -1.13 -15.31
C THR A 153 -27.50 -2.21 -14.34
N LYS A 154 -28.39 -2.59 -13.41
CA LYS A 154 -28.16 -3.72 -12.48
C LYS A 154 -28.00 -5.02 -13.23
N ALA A 155 -28.93 -5.33 -14.15
CA ALA A 155 -28.88 -6.54 -14.97
C ALA A 155 -27.56 -6.64 -15.77
N LYS A 156 -27.14 -5.54 -16.37
CA LYS A 156 -25.85 -5.48 -17.11
C LYS A 156 -24.64 -5.66 -16.20
N VAL A 157 -24.67 -5.13 -14.98
CA VAL A 157 -23.61 -5.31 -13.97
C VAL A 157 -23.56 -6.75 -13.47
N GLU A 158 -24.71 -7.36 -13.23
CA GLU A 158 -24.80 -8.76 -12.81
C GLU A 158 -24.31 -9.70 -13.92
N GLU A 159 -24.73 -9.48 -15.16
CA GLU A 159 -24.26 -10.23 -16.33
C GLU A 159 -22.73 -10.09 -16.49
N TRP A 160 -22.19 -8.91 -16.31
CA TRP A 160 -20.74 -8.67 -16.38
C TRP A 160 -19.98 -9.38 -15.24
N ILE A 161 -20.52 -9.38 -14.02
CA ILE A 161 -19.95 -10.08 -12.86
C ILE A 161 -19.92 -11.59 -13.11
N ASP A 162 -21.00 -12.14 -13.64
CA ASP A 162 -21.10 -13.57 -13.97
C ASP A 162 -20.12 -13.93 -15.09
N TRP A 163 -20.00 -13.08 -16.11
CA TRP A 163 -19.06 -13.26 -17.20
C TRP A 163 -17.60 -13.23 -16.69
N GLU A 164 -17.25 -12.29 -15.82
CA GLU A 164 -15.91 -12.22 -15.22
C GLU A 164 -15.61 -13.46 -14.35
N ALA A 165 -16.59 -13.95 -13.62
CA ALA A 165 -16.46 -15.18 -12.85
C ALA A 165 -16.31 -16.43 -13.75
N ALA A 166 -16.99 -16.46 -14.88
CA ALA A 166 -16.89 -17.51 -15.90
C ALA A 166 -15.48 -17.50 -16.54
N ILE A 167 -14.98 -16.35 -16.93
CA ILE A 167 -13.62 -16.20 -17.47
C ILE A 167 -12.58 -16.68 -16.46
N ARG A 168 -12.67 -16.28 -15.20
CA ARG A 168 -11.73 -16.76 -14.16
C ARG A 168 -11.78 -18.27 -13.97
N ARG A 169 -12.97 -18.89 -14.08
CA ARG A 169 -13.10 -20.35 -14.03
C ARG A 169 -12.42 -21.00 -15.22
N MET A 170 -12.62 -20.44 -16.43
CA MET A 170 -12.03 -20.92 -17.67
C MET A 170 -10.49 -20.82 -17.65
N PHE A 171 -9.93 -19.66 -17.23
CA PHE A 171 -8.49 -19.50 -17.07
C PHE A 171 -7.88 -20.48 -16.06
N ARG A 172 -8.53 -20.69 -14.91
CA ARG A 172 -8.07 -21.69 -13.92
C ARG A 172 -8.10 -23.11 -14.50
N HIS A 173 -9.09 -23.42 -15.32
CA HIS A 173 -9.21 -24.73 -15.96
C HIS A 173 -8.09 -24.95 -16.99
N GLU A 174 -7.83 -23.97 -17.85
CA GLU A 174 -6.78 -24.04 -18.86
C GLU A 174 -5.37 -24.11 -18.22
N MET A 175 -5.14 -23.33 -17.17
CA MET A 175 -3.88 -23.38 -16.42
C MET A 175 -3.62 -24.73 -15.75
N ARG A 176 -4.69 -25.41 -15.29
CA ARG A 176 -4.55 -26.78 -14.77
C ARG A 176 -4.20 -27.77 -15.88
N LYS A 177 -4.80 -27.67 -17.06
CA LYS A 177 -4.48 -28.52 -18.20
C LYS A 177 -3.03 -28.35 -18.67
N MET A 178 -2.52 -27.12 -18.69
CA MET A 178 -1.13 -26.84 -19.03
C MET A 178 -0.15 -27.44 -18.03
N LYS A 179 -0.43 -27.38 -16.73
CA LYS A 179 0.43 -28.00 -15.69
C LYS A 179 0.48 -29.54 -15.78
N VAL A 180 -0.55 -30.17 -16.31
CA VAL A 180 -0.57 -31.64 -16.53
C VAL A 180 0.20 -32.04 -17.80
N ARG A 181 0.32 -31.14 -18.79
CA ARG A 181 1.07 -31.40 -20.03
C ARG A 181 2.59 -31.24 -19.91
N VAL A 182 3.09 -30.66 -18.82
CA VAL A 182 4.53 -30.38 -18.58
C VAL A 182 5.15 -31.43 -17.61
N ARG A 183 4.42 -32.50 -17.28
CA ARG A 183 4.92 -33.69 -16.60
C ARG A 183 4.85 -34.89 -17.58
#